data_7da42bc27e2c64830b850bc976d5f901
#
_entry.id   7da42bc27e2c64830b850bc976d5f901
#
_cell.length_a   1.000
_cell.length_b   1.000
_cell.length_c   1.000
_cell.angle_alpha   90.00
_cell.angle_beta   90.00
_cell.angle_gamma   90.00
#
_symmetry.space_group_name_H-M   'P 1'
#
loop_
_entity.id
_entity.type
_entity.pdbx_description
1 polymer ?
#
loop_
_entity_poly.entity_id
_entity_poly.type
_entity_poly.pdbx_seq_one_letter_code
_entity_poly.pdbx_strand_id
1 'polypeptide(L)'
;LLAIEKAKISGIGTVVVRNSTHFGSSAVPARLAVEQDMIGVAMTNAGPEMAPWGAASGVVGTNPWGIAAPSGLGFPVVLDIALTTAGKGMMQWYQREGKKMPLDWALTPDGEETDDPAAAMKGALLGIGQYKGYGLAMLTDVLTGVLGGGGFGLVPYSNPAKQDVSHLMIAIDINWFMPVEEFKARMDAFIGDIKAAKKRPGVEEILVPGEIDHRREQDYRQNGARLDAVIFDQLAELAQKLNIDFPFEREVVDA
;
A
#
# COMPACT_ATOMS: atom_id res chain seq x y z
N LEU A 1 -8.10 2.43 -15.12
CA LEU A 1 -8.81 3.20 -16.16
C LEU A 1 -10.25 2.70 -16.36
N LEU A 2 -10.51 1.40 -16.62
CA LEU A 2 -11.87 0.89 -16.87
C LEU A 2 -12.89 1.20 -15.74
N ALA A 3 -12.47 1.21 -14.47
CA ALA A 3 -13.33 1.63 -13.36
C ALA A 3 -13.72 3.11 -13.47
N ILE A 4 -12.80 3.96 -13.89
CA ILE A 4 -13.03 5.39 -14.12
C ILE A 4 -14.06 5.59 -15.25
N GLU A 5 -13.91 4.88 -16.36
CA GLU A 5 -14.88 4.95 -17.48
C GLU A 5 -16.28 4.54 -17.05
N LYS A 6 -16.39 3.48 -16.26
CA LYS A 6 -17.68 3.03 -15.68
C LYS A 6 -18.27 4.08 -14.73
N ALA A 7 -17.43 4.70 -13.88
CA ALA A 7 -17.87 5.72 -12.93
C ALA A 7 -18.47 6.95 -13.63
N LYS A 8 -17.91 7.39 -14.76
CA LYS A 8 -18.47 8.47 -15.58
C LYS A 8 -19.92 8.20 -16.04
N ILE A 9 -20.29 6.93 -16.20
CA ILE A 9 -21.61 6.52 -16.68
C ILE A 9 -22.61 6.34 -15.54
N SER A 10 -22.16 5.87 -14.37
CA SER A 10 -23.04 5.39 -13.30
C SER A 10 -22.71 5.95 -11.90
N GLY A 11 -21.80 6.91 -11.81
CA GLY A 11 -21.35 7.49 -10.54
C GLY A 11 -20.33 6.65 -9.81
N ILE A 12 -20.42 5.33 -9.89
CA ILE A 12 -19.47 4.37 -9.28
C ILE A 12 -19.12 3.31 -10.33
N GLY A 13 -17.81 3.14 -10.55
CA GLY A 13 -17.28 2.10 -11.42
C GLY A 13 -16.46 1.09 -10.62
N THR A 14 -16.77 -0.19 -10.78
CA THR A 14 -16.06 -1.28 -10.11
C THR A 14 -15.53 -2.28 -11.13
N VAL A 15 -14.28 -2.71 -10.94
CA VAL A 15 -13.61 -3.73 -11.76
C VAL A 15 -12.85 -4.69 -10.86
N VAL A 16 -13.07 -5.98 -11.04
CA VAL A 16 -12.28 -7.04 -10.41
C VAL A 16 -11.33 -7.63 -11.46
N VAL A 17 -10.06 -7.76 -11.10
CA VAL A 17 -9.00 -8.36 -11.91
C VAL A 17 -8.60 -9.68 -11.27
N ARG A 18 -8.41 -10.73 -12.06
CA ARG A 18 -7.93 -12.04 -11.62
C ARG A 18 -6.75 -12.54 -12.45
N ASN A 19 -6.10 -13.60 -12.01
CA ASN A 19 -4.93 -14.18 -12.67
C ASN A 19 -3.81 -13.14 -12.88
N SER A 20 -3.64 -12.25 -11.92
CA SER A 20 -2.64 -11.20 -11.92
C SER A 20 -1.45 -11.57 -11.04
N THR A 21 -0.56 -10.62 -10.89
CA THR A 21 0.63 -10.68 -10.05
C THR A 21 0.67 -9.49 -9.10
N HIS A 22 1.77 -9.29 -8.39
CA HIS A 22 1.98 -8.10 -7.56
C HIS A 22 1.89 -6.82 -8.42
N PHE A 23 1.15 -5.81 -7.96
CA PHE A 23 0.90 -4.56 -8.70
C PHE A 23 1.63 -3.33 -8.13
N GLY A 24 2.55 -3.54 -7.18
CA GLY A 24 3.29 -2.48 -6.51
C GLY A 24 2.50 -1.86 -5.35
N SER A 25 2.70 -0.56 -5.12
CA SER A 25 1.98 0.22 -4.13
C SER A 25 0.51 0.39 -4.52
N SER A 26 -0.40 0.20 -3.55
CA SER A 26 -1.84 0.37 -3.76
C SER A 26 -2.23 1.83 -4.03
N ALA A 27 -1.40 2.78 -3.60
CA ALA A 27 -1.58 4.21 -3.89
C ALA A 27 -1.55 4.52 -5.39
N VAL A 28 -0.69 3.84 -6.16
CA VAL A 28 -0.50 4.12 -7.59
C VAL A 28 -1.79 3.97 -8.40
N PRO A 29 -2.46 2.81 -8.41
CA PRO A 29 -3.73 2.67 -9.15
C PRO A 29 -4.86 3.52 -8.55
N ALA A 30 -4.89 3.77 -7.23
CA ALA A 30 -5.90 4.62 -6.61
C ALA A 30 -5.79 6.08 -7.05
N ARG A 31 -4.57 6.61 -7.18
CA ARG A 31 -4.31 8.00 -7.61
C ARG A 31 -4.77 8.29 -9.05
N LEU A 32 -4.87 7.29 -9.92
CA LEU A 32 -5.34 7.50 -11.31
C LEU A 32 -6.77 8.06 -11.37
N ALA A 33 -7.62 7.76 -10.39
CA ALA A 33 -8.95 8.32 -10.32
C ALA A 33 -8.92 9.82 -9.93
N VAL A 34 -7.97 10.22 -9.08
CA VAL A 34 -7.80 11.62 -8.67
C VAL A 34 -7.45 12.53 -9.84
N GLU A 35 -6.71 12.04 -10.84
CA GLU A 35 -6.39 12.78 -12.07
C GLU A 35 -7.65 13.13 -12.91
N GLN A 36 -8.78 12.50 -12.59
CA GLN A 36 -10.09 12.73 -13.19
C GLN A 36 -11.11 13.30 -12.19
N ASP A 37 -10.64 13.91 -11.11
CA ASP A 37 -11.47 14.44 -10.02
C ASP A 37 -12.42 13.40 -9.39
N MET A 38 -11.96 12.15 -9.27
CA MET A 38 -12.71 11.05 -8.67
C MET A 38 -12.00 10.54 -7.42
N ILE A 39 -12.73 9.88 -6.52
CA ILE A 39 -12.14 9.08 -5.45
C ILE A 39 -11.77 7.73 -6.03
N GLY A 40 -10.54 7.30 -5.81
CA GLY A 40 -10.04 5.99 -6.23
C GLY A 40 -9.82 5.05 -5.06
N VAL A 41 -10.19 3.77 -5.23
CA VAL A 41 -9.90 2.70 -4.29
C VAL A 41 -9.25 1.55 -5.06
N ALA A 42 -8.16 1.05 -4.52
CA ALA A 42 -7.48 -0.14 -5.03
C ALA A 42 -7.23 -1.11 -3.87
N MET A 43 -7.61 -2.34 -4.05
CA MET A 43 -7.38 -3.43 -3.10
C MET A 43 -6.78 -4.62 -3.82
N THR A 44 -5.96 -5.38 -3.13
CA THR A 44 -5.42 -6.64 -3.67
C THR A 44 -5.35 -7.67 -2.57
N ASN A 45 -5.52 -8.94 -2.93
CA ASN A 45 -5.08 -10.00 -2.05
C ASN A 45 -3.58 -10.28 -2.26
N ALA A 46 -2.99 -11.04 -1.36
CA ALA A 46 -1.58 -11.41 -1.35
C ALA A 46 -1.40 -12.84 -0.85
N GLY A 47 -0.16 -13.32 -0.84
CA GLY A 47 0.18 -14.63 -0.29
C GLY A 47 -0.17 -14.78 1.19
N PRO A 48 -0.34 -16.01 1.68
CA PRO A 48 -0.83 -16.32 3.03
C PRO A 48 0.22 -16.03 4.11
N GLU A 49 0.35 -14.78 4.49
CA GLU A 49 1.33 -14.32 5.47
C GLU A 49 0.74 -13.92 6.81
N MET A 50 -0.55 -13.55 6.87
CA MET A 50 -1.23 -13.14 8.09
C MET A 50 -1.98 -14.31 8.73
N ALA A 51 -1.79 -14.50 10.03
CA ALA A 51 -2.58 -15.44 10.81
C ALA A 51 -4.01 -14.90 11.01
N PRO A 52 -5.04 -15.71 10.75
CA PRO A 52 -6.37 -15.43 11.26
C PRO A 52 -6.37 -15.26 12.78
N TRP A 53 -7.29 -14.48 13.31
CA TRP A 53 -7.37 -14.28 14.75
C TRP A 53 -7.59 -15.62 15.49
N GLY A 54 -6.64 -15.99 16.35
CA GLY A 54 -6.60 -17.25 17.06
C GLY A 54 -5.87 -18.38 16.34
N ALA A 55 -5.35 -18.16 15.11
CA ALA A 55 -4.53 -19.14 14.41
C ALA A 55 -3.04 -18.90 14.65
N ALA A 56 -2.22 -19.95 14.52
CA ALA A 56 -0.77 -19.90 14.61
C ALA A 56 -0.07 -19.74 13.25
N SER A 57 -0.80 -19.93 12.15
CA SER A 57 -0.22 -19.91 10.80
C SER A 57 -0.92 -18.93 9.88
N GLY A 58 -0.22 -18.41 8.87
CA GLY A 58 -0.76 -17.53 7.84
C GLY A 58 -1.74 -18.24 6.92
N VAL A 59 -2.89 -17.64 6.69
CA VAL A 59 -3.94 -18.13 5.78
C VAL A 59 -4.41 -17.02 4.84
N VAL A 60 -4.43 -15.78 5.28
CA VAL A 60 -4.78 -14.63 4.45
C VAL A 60 -3.54 -13.78 4.18
N GLY A 61 -3.58 -12.96 3.13
CA GLY A 61 -2.48 -12.08 2.80
C GLY A 61 -2.46 -10.81 3.65
N THR A 62 -1.44 -9.98 3.42
CA THR A 62 -1.36 -8.61 3.96
C THR A 62 -2.41 -7.70 3.37
N ASN A 63 -3.00 -8.09 2.26
CA ASN A 63 -4.17 -7.58 1.55
C ASN A 63 -4.30 -6.05 1.57
N PRO A 64 -3.33 -5.31 1.00
CA PRO A 64 -3.25 -3.87 1.14
C PRO A 64 -4.37 -3.11 0.43
N TRP A 65 -4.65 -1.91 0.97
CA TRP A 65 -5.59 -0.95 0.42
C TRP A 65 -4.88 0.35 0.04
N GLY A 66 -5.24 0.89 -1.13
CA GLY A 66 -4.96 2.25 -1.54
C GLY A 66 -6.28 2.99 -1.68
N ILE A 67 -6.40 4.16 -1.04
CA ILE A 67 -7.56 5.04 -1.19
C ILE A 67 -7.02 6.45 -1.44
N ALA A 68 -7.49 7.09 -2.52
CA ALA A 68 -7.07 8.43 -2.89
C ALA A 68 -8.27 9.33 -3.16
N ALA A 69 -8.22 10.56 -2.64
CA ALA A 69 -9.26 11.57 -2.84
C ALA A 69 -8.62 12.92 -3.20
N PRO A 70 -9.20 13.70 -4.16
CA PRO A 70 -8.69 15.01 -4.52
C PRO A 70 -8.89 16.04 -3.41
N SER A 71 -8.03 17.06 -3.36
CA SER A 71 -8.19 18.26 -2.53
C SER A 71 -7.88 19.52 -3.35
N GLY A 72 -8.18 20.69 -2.82
CA GLY A 72 -7.79 21.98 -3.38
C GLY A 72 -6.40 22.44 -2.98
N LEU A 73 -5.71 21.74 -2.04
CA LEU A 73 -4.41 22.12 -1.49
C LEU A 73 -3.21 21.78 -2.40
N GLY A 74 -3.44 21.29 -3.63
CA GLY A 74 -2.40 20.94 -4.58
C GLY A 74 -1.81 19.54 -4.39
N PHE A 75 -2.30 18.75 -3.42
CA PHE A 75 -1.96 17.35 -3.24
C PHE A 75 -3.18 16.52 -2.82
N PRO A 76 -3.33 15.28 -3.29
CA PRO A 76 -4.42 14.40 -2.86
C PRO A 76 -4.16 13.85 -1.46
N VAL A 77 -5.24 13.54 -0.72
CA VAL A 77 -5.14 12.63 0.42
C VAL A 77 -5.00 11.21 -0.13
N VAL A 78 -3.96 10.49 0.28
CA VAL A 78 -3.66 9.14 -0.21
C VAL A 78 -3.33 8.23 0.95
N LEU A 79 -4.18 7.26 1.21
CA LEU A 79 -3.90 6.17 2.11
C LEU A 79 -3.30 5.00 1.32
N ASP A 80 -2.18 4.44 1.78
CA ASP A 80 -1.61 3.19 1.30
C ASP A 80 -1.18 2.37 2.51
N ILE A 81 -1.91 1.30 2.81
CA ILE A 81 -1.68 0.49 4.01
C ILE A 81 -1.77 -1.01 3.71
N ALA A 82 -0.85 -1.78 4.28
CA ALA A 82 -1.07 -3.19 4.51
C ALA A 82 -2.03 -3.39 5.70
N LEU A 83 -2.77 -4.47 5.71
CA LEU A 83 -3.69 -4.80 6.81
C LEU A 83 -3.00 -5.58 7.95
N THR A 84 -1.68 -5.75 7.86
CA THR A 84 -0.81 -6.21 8.95
C THR A 84 -0.23 -5.02 9.71
N THR A 85 0.13 -5.22 10.98
CA THR A 85 0.75 -4.17 11.82
C THR A 85 2.10 -3.75 11.24
N ALA A 86 2.87 -4.70 10.72
CA ALA A 86 4.12 -4.46 9.99
C ALA A 86 4.25 -5.45 8.83
N GLY A 87 5.04 -5.09 7.83
CA GLY A 87 5.41 -5.98 6.73
C GLY A 87 6.75 -6.66 6.98
N LYS A 88 7.02 -7.76 6.28
CA LYS A 88 8.30 -8.49 6.37
C LYS A 88 9.52 -7.63 6.05
N GLY A 89 9.39 -6.63 5.17
CA GLY A 89 10.48 -5.69 4.90
C GLY A 89 10.95 -4.91 6.13
N MET A 90 10.01 -4.50 7.00
CA MET A 90 10.34 -3.86 8.26
C MET A 90 11.05 -4.83 9.21
N MET A 91 10.62 -6.08 9.29
CA MET A 91 11.28 -7.12 10.10
C MET A 91 12.71 -7.39 9.63
N GLN A 92 12.93 -7.44 8.30
CA GLN A 92 14.27 -7.57 7.71
C GLN A 92 15.17 -6.38 8.09
N TRP A 93 14.62 -5.17 8.13
CA TRP A 93 15.34 -3.99 8.57
C TRP A 93 15.74 -4.12 10.06
N TYR A 94 14.80 -4.49 10.95
CA TYR A 94 15.09 -4.72 12.37
C TYR A 94 16.16 -5.80 12.58
N GLN A 95 16.11 -6.88 11.79
CA GLN A 95 17.10 -7.94 11.82
C GLN A 95 18.50 -7.44 11.42
N ARG A 96 18.60 -6.64 10.35
CA ARG A 96 19.88 -6.04 9.92
C ARG A 96 20.47 -5.08 10.94
N GLU A 97 19.61 -4.33 11.62
CA GLU A 97 20.01 -3.39 12.68
C GLU A 97 20.29 -4.08 14.03
N GLY A 98 20.07 -5.38 14.15
CA GLY A 98 20.21 -6.10 15.42
C GLY A 98 19.23 -5.65 16.50
N LYS A 99 18.07 -5.11 16.11
CA LYS A 99 17.05 -4.55 16.99
C LYS A 99 15.93 -5.55 17.25
N LYS A 100 15.36 -5.51 18.44
CA LYS A 100 14.10 -6.17 18.77
C LYS A 100 12.92 -5.40 18.21
N MET A 101 11.89 -6.12 17.77
CA MET A 101 10.64 -5.53 17.25
C MET A 101 9.52 -5.58 18.33
N PRO A 102 8.41 -4.82 18.16
CA PRO A 102 7.23 -4.97 19.00
C PRO A 102 6.59 -6.36 18.89
N LEU A 103 6.06 -6.86 20.02
CA LEU A 103 5.47 -8.21 20.11
C LEU A 103 4.19 -8.39 19.28
N ASP A 104 3.45 -7.30 19.03
CA ASP A 104 2.16 -7.29 18.31
C ASP A 104 2.31 -7.32 16.77
N TRP A 105 3.51 -7.60 16.25
CA TRP A 105 3.77 -7.63 14.81
C TRP A 105 3.66 -9.02 14.19
N ALA A 106 4.10 -10.04 14.90
CA ALA A 106 4.17 -11.39 14.35
C ALA A 106 4.19 -12.49 15.42
N LEU A 107 3.96 -13.70 14.95
CA LEU A 107 4.09 -14.94 15.70
C LEU A 107 5.33 -15.72 15.25
N THR A 108 5.84 -16.57 16.13
CA THR A 108 6.78 -17.65 15.75
C THR A 108 6.04 -18.74 14.94
N PRO A 109 6.76 -19.72 14.33
CA PRO A 109 6.11 -20.88 13.72
C PRO A 109 5.21 -21.69 14.66
N ASP A 110 5.48 -21.63 15.97
CA ASP A 110 4.70 -22.32 16.99
C ASP A 110 3.48 -21.52 17.48
N GLY A 111 3.29 -20.29 16.96
CA GLY A 111 2.14 -19.42 17.26
C GLY A 111 2.31 -18.54 18.49
N GLU A 112 3.53 -18.40 19.01
CA GLU A 112 3.84 -17.50 20.12
C GLU A 112 4.19 -16.11 19.64
N GLU A 113 3.78 -15.07 20.36
CA GLU A 113 4.21 -13.68 20.08
C GLU A 113 5.74 -13.57 20.21
N THR A 114 6.37 -12.80 19.31
CA THR A 114 7.83 -12.70 19.29
C THR A 114 8.32 -11.27 19.02
N ASP A 115 9.39 -10.89 19.73
CA ASP A 115 10.17 -9.68 19.47
C ASP A 115 11.45 -9.96 18.65
N ASP A 116 11.70 -11.23 18.28
CA ASP A 116 12.82 -11.63 17.43
C ASP A 116 12.43 -11.59 15.95
N PRO A 117 13.04 -10.67 15.16
CA PRO A 117 12.74 -10.57 13.73
C PRO A 117 13.04 -11.85 12.95
N ALA A 118 14.07 -12.62 13.35
CA ALA A 118 14.43 -13.85 12.64
C ALA A 118 13.42 -14.98 12.85
N ALA A 119 12.83 -15.08 14.05
CA ALA A 119 11.73 -15.99 14.34
C ALA A 119 10.45 -15.55 13.61
N ALA A 120 10.11 -14.25 13.65
CA ALA A 120 8.96 -13.66 12.99
C ALA A 120 8.96 -13.90 11.47
N MET A 121 10.11 -13.81 10.80
CA MET A 121 10.25 -14.07 9.36
C MET A 121 9.85 -15.48 8.95
N LYS A 122 9.90 -16.44 9.87
CA LYS A 122 9.53 -17.85 9.65
C LYS A 122 8.09 -18.15 10.05
N GLY A 123 7.47 -17.27 10.82
CA GLY A 123 6.13 -17.41 11.33
C GLY A 123 5.09 -16.60 10.55
N ALA A 124 4.05 -16.13 11.23
CA ALA A 124 2.94 -15.42 10.62
C ALA A 124 2.83 -13.99 11.15
N LEU A 125 2.41 -13.07 10.26
CA LEU A 125 2.15 -11.68 10.60
C LEU A 125 0.85 -11.53 11.40
N LEU A 126 0.75 -10.48 12.21
CA LEU A 126 -0.47 -10.10 12.91
C LEU A 126 -1.17 -8.94 12.22
N GLY A 127 -2.51 -8.95 12.25
CA GLY A 127 -3.34 -7.92 11.66
C GLY A 127 -3.25 -6.58 12.40
N ILE A 128 -3.30 -5.46 11.68
CA ILE A 128 -3.37 -4.12 12.26
C ILE A 128 -4.58 -4.01 13.20
N GLY A 129 -4.35 -3.60 14.45
CA GLY A 129 -5.40 -3.64 15.47
C GLY A 129 -5.95 -5.05 15.71
N GLN A 130 -5.10 -6.08 15.56
CA GLN A 130 -5.36 -7.49 15.84
C GLN A 130 -6.49 -8.06 14.96
N TYR A 131 -7.62 -8.51 15.55
CA TYR A 131 -8.74 -9.09 14.81
C TYR A 131 -9.36 -8.14 13.76
N LYS A 132 -9.17 -6.82 13.91
CA LYS A 132 -9.71 -5.81 12.97
C LYS A 132 -9.02 -5.92 11.61
N GLY A 133 -7.69 -5.93 11.61
CA GLY A 133 -6.91 -6.10 10.37
C GLY A 133 -7.13 -7.45 9.73
N TYR A 134 -7.22 -8.53 10.52
CA TYR A 134 -7.62 -9.83 10.01
C TYR A 134 -9.00 -9.80 9.34
N GLY A 135 -10.00 -9.21 10.00
CA GLY A 135 -11.35 -9.12 9.43
C GLY A 135 -11.37 -8.34 8.10
N LEU A 136 -10.66 -7.22 8.02
CA LEU A 136 -10.51 -6.46 6.78
C LEU A 136 -9.78 -7.27 5.70
N ALA A 137 -8.71 -8.00 6.04
CA ALA A 137 -7.97 -8.82 5.09
C ALA A 137 -8.81 -9.99 4.54
N MET A 138 -9.59 -10.64 5.40
CA MET A 138 -10.52 -11.68 4.97
C MET A 138 -11.57 -11.12 3.99
N LEU A 139 -12.17 -9.96 4.29
CA LEU A 139 -13.12 -9.31 3.38
C LEU A 139 -12.46 -8.84 2.08
N THR A 140 -11.18 -8.48 2.10
CA THR A 140 -10.43 -8.18 0.88
C THR A 140 -10.32 -9.41 -0.01
N ASP A 141 -10.03 -10.60 0.53
CA ASP A 141 -10.06 -11.85 -0.23
C ASP A 141 -11.45 -12.12 -0.84
N VAL A 142 -12.53 -11.85 -0.08
CA VAL A 142 -13.90 -11.97 -0.59
C VAL A 142 -14.15 -11.04 -1.78
N LEU A 143 -13.76 -9.78 -1.67
CA LEU A 143 -14.00 -8.76 -2.69
C LEU A 143 -13.08 -8.91 -3.92
N THR A 144 -11.94 -9.57 -3.78
CA THR A 144 -10.97 -9.76 -4.85
C THR A 144 -11.01 -11.19 -5.40
N GLY A 145 -10.41 -12.15 -4.71
CA GLY A 145 -10.26 -13.54 -5.14
C GLY A 145 -11.60 -14.28 -5.27
N VAL A 146 -12.42 -14.25 -4.22
CA VAL A 146 -13.70 -15.00 -4.21
C VAL A 146 -14.66 -14.40 -5.24
N LEU A 147 -14.91 -13.09 -5.20
CA LEU A 147 -15.82 -12.40 -6.13
C LEU A 147 -15.32 -12.48 -7.59
N GLY A 148 -13.99 -12.34 -7.78
CA GLY A 148 -13.38 -12.37 -9.10
C GLY A 148 -13.22 -13.76 -9.72
N GLY A 149 -13.41 -14.83 -8.93
CA GLY A 149 -13.16 -16.22 -9.38
C GLY A 149 -11.67 -16.51 -9.57
N GLY A 150 -10.79 -15.81 -8.83
CA GLY A 150 -9.35 -16.04 -8.76
C GLY A 150 -8.92 -16.70 -7.45
N GLY A 151 -7.62 -16.78 -7.19
CA GLY A 151 -7.05 -17.32 -5.95
C GLY A 151 -7.44 -16.47 -4.72
N PHE A 152 -7.62 -17.13 -3.58
CA PHE A 152 -7.86 -16.52 -2.27
C PHE A 152 -7.23 -17.38 -1.17
N GLY A 153 -7.02 -16.82 0.01
CA GLY A 153 -6.47 -17.54 1.15
C GLY A 153 -5.08 -18.14 0.85
N LEU A 154 -5.01 -19.48 0.84
CA LEU A 154 -3.75 -20.22 0.60
C LEU A 154 -3.33 -20.31 -0.87
N VAL A 155 -4.17 -19.87 -1.81
CA VAL A 155 -3.92 -20.07 -3.26
C VAL A 155 -2.94 -19.06 -3.85
N PRO A 156 -3.04 -17.73 -3.57
CA PRO A 156 -2.09 -16.78 -4.12
C PRO A 156 -0.64 -17.15 -3.80
N TYR A 157 0.23 -17.13 -4.83
CA TYR A 157 1.64 -17.52 -4.76
C TYR A 157 1.93 -18.99 -4.43
N SER A 158 0.93 -19.86 -4.31
CA SER A 158 1.14 -21.30 -4.08
C SER A 158 1.80 -22.01 -5.26
N ASN A 159 1.64 -21.46 -6.46
CA ASN A 159 2.26 -21.97 -7.68
C ASN A 159 3.20 -20.91 -8.27
N PRO A 160 4.53 -21.15 -8.36
CA PRO A 160 5.47 -20.19 -8.93
C PRO A 160 5.17 -19.79 -10.39
N ALA A 161 4.56 -20.68 -11.17
CA ALA A 161 4.19 -20.40 -12.57
C ALA A 161 2.91 -19.57 -12.71
N LYS A 162 2.08 -19.49 -11.65
CA LYS A 162 0.81 -18.77 -11.64
C LYS A 162 0.58 -18.17 -10.25
N GLN A 163 0.86 -16.89 -10.09
CA GLN A 163 0.73 -16.23 -8.78
C GLN A 163 -0.74 -16.11 -8.32
N ASP A 164 -1.67 -16.04 -9.26
CA ASP A 164 -3.13 -16.03 -9.04
C ASP A 164 -3.62 -14.95 -8.04
N VAL A 165 -3.01 -13.78 -8.12
CA VAL A 165 -3.39 -12.61 -7.33
C VAL A 165 -4.60 -11.94 -7.99
N SER A 166 -5.49 -11.41 -7.17
CA SER A 166 -6.70 -10.72 -7.61
C SER A 166 -6.78 -9.31 -7.03
N HIS A 167 -7.33 -8.37 -7.80
CA HIS A 167 -7.44 -6.97 -7.42
C HIS A 167 -8.88 -6.47 -7.56
N LEU A 168 -9.24 -5.50 -6.72
CA LEU A 168 -10.46 -4.72 -6.87
C LEU A 168 -10.08 -3.27 -7.10
N MET A 169 -10.63 -2.66 -8.14
CA MET A 169 -10.51 -1.24 -8.46
C MET A 169 -11.87 -0.58 -8.44
N ILE A 170 -12.03 0.50 -7.67
CA ILE A 170 -13.25 1.30 -7.62
C ILE A 170 -12.89 2.74 -7.95
N ALA A 171 -13.72 3.39 -8.76
CA ALA A 171 -13.72 4.83 -8.94
C ALA A 171 -15.10 5.38 -8.57
N ILE A 172 -15.13 6.52 -7.87
CA ILE A 172 -16.36 7.22 -7.50
C ILE A 172 -16.30 8.60 -8.12
N ASP A 173 -17.18 8.88 -9.05
CA ASP A 173 -17.27 10.19 -9.69
C ASP A 173 -18.00 11.19 -8.77
N ILE A 174 -17.25 12.16 -8.30
CA ILE A 174 -17.72 13.16 -7.33
C ILE A 174 -18.88 13.98 -7.92
N ASN A 175 -18.90 14.24 -9.24
CA ASN A 175 -19.94 15.03 -9.89
C ASN A 175 -21.35 14.43 -9.75
N TRP A 176 -21.48 13.14 -9.47
CA TRP A 176 -22.77 12.50 -9.22
C TRP A 176 -23.35 12.83 -7.83
N PHE A 177 -22.54 13.35 -6.94
CA PHE A 177 -22.91 13.63 -5.55
C PHE A 177 -22.92 15.13 -5.25
N MET A 178 -21.91 15.87 -5.75
CA MET A 178 -21.78 17.32 -5.58
C MET A 178 -20.79 17.89 -6.60
N PRO A 179 -20.78 19.22 -6.81
CA PRO A 179 -19.74 19.88 -7.61
C PRO A 179 -18.33 19.57 -7.08
N VAL A 180 -17.40 19.28 -7.98
CA VAL A 180 -16.01 18.93 -7.62
C VAL A 180 -15.35 19.99 -6.77
N GLU A 181 -15.52 21.26 -7.10
CA GLU A 181 -14.91 22.37 -6.36
C GLU A 181 -15.49 22.51 -4.94
N GLU A 182 -16.77 22.19 -4.75
CA GLU A 182 -17.36 22.12 -3.41
C GLU A 182 -16.75 20.97 -2.62
N PHE A 183 -16.57 19.80 -3.23
CA PHE A 183 -15.90 18.65 -2.60
C PHE A 183 -14.48 19.03 -2.16
N LYS A 184 -13.68 19.62 -3.05
CA LYS A 184 -12.32 20.06 -2.76
C LYS A 184 -12.27 21.06 -1.60
N ALA A 185 -13.16 22.06 -1.62
CA ALA A 185 -13.25 23.04 -0.53
C ALA A 185 -13.60 22.38 0.84
N ARG A 186 -14.49 21.38 0.84
CA ARG A 186 -14.83 20.61 2.04
C ARG A 186 -13.66 19.75 2.51
N MET A 187 -12.91 19.14 1.58
CA MET A 187 -11.68 18.41 1.90
C MET A 187 -10.63 19.32 2.53
N ASP A 188 -10.44 20.52 1.98
CA ASP A 188 -9.49 21.49 2.50
C ASP A 188 -9.86 21.96 3.91
N ALA A 189 -11.15 22.22 4.16
CA ALA A 189 -11.65 22.55 5.50
C ALA A 189 -11.40 21.40 6.48
N PHE A 190 -11.71 20.17 6.09
CA PHE A 190 -11.48 18.98 6.92
C PHE A 190 -9.99 18.75 7.22
N ILE A 191 -9.11 18.89 6.23
CA ILE A 191 -7.65 18.84 6.44
C ILE A 191 -7.21 19.96 7.39
N GLY A 192 -7.76 21.16 7.23
CA GLY A 192 -7.52 22.30 8.12
C GLY A 192 -7.86 21.98 9.57
N ASP A 193 -9.04 21.42 9.82
CA ASP A 193 -9.48 21.01 11.17
C ASP A 193 -8.55 19.98 11.79
N ILE A 194 -8.12 18.96 10.99
CA ILE A 194 -7.16 17.94 11.44
C ILE A 194 -5.83 18.59 11.84
N LYS A 195 -5.30 19.47 11.00
CA LYS A 195 -4.00 20.12 11.24
C LYS A 195 -4.04 21.14 12.36
N ALA A 196 -5.20 21.75 12.63
CA ALA A 196 -5.42 22.68 13.75
C ALA A 196 -5.61 21.97 15.10
N ALA A 197 -5.76 20.63 15.12
CA ALA A 197 -5.96 19.89 16.35
C ALA A 197 -4.77 20.06 17.32
N LYS A 198 -5.06 19.98 18.64
CA LYS A 198 -4.01 20.08 19.66
C LYS A 198 -2.99 18.97 19.50
N LYS A 199 -1.74 19.35 19.29
CA LYS A 199 -0.62 18.41 19.15
C LYS A 199 -0.29 17.72 20.48
N ARG A 200 0.14 16.46 20.42
CA ARG A 200 0.75 15.78 21.56
C ARG A 200 2.13 16.38 21.87
N PRO A 201 2.63 16.27 23.12
CA PRO A 201 3.99 16.69 23.44
C PRO A 201 5.01 16.01 22.50
N GLY A 202 5.97 16.80 22.02
CA GLY A 202 7.03 16.32 21.11
C GLY A 202 6.60 16.15 19.64
N VAL A 203 5.35 16.47 19.26
CA VAL A 203 4.88 16.46 17.87
C VAL A 203 4.99 17.87 17.30
N GLU A 204 5.78 18.03 16.26
CA GLU A 204 5.98 19.32 15.59
C GLU A 204 4.86 19.64 14.59
N GLU A 205 4.37 18.66 13.85
CA GLU A 205 3.35 18.82 12.83
C GLU A 205 2.37 17.64 12.81
N ILE A 206 1.10 17.92 12.52
CA ILE A 206 0.09 16.90 12.23
C ILE A 206 0.02 16.74 10.70
N LEU A 207 0.22 15.52 10.24
CA LEU A 207 0.23 15.17 8.82
C LEU A 207 -1.04 14.40 8.46
N VAL A 208 -1.50 14.55 7.23
CA VAL A 208 -2.56 13.72 6.65
C VAL A 208 -1.97 12.61 5.77
N PRO A 209 -2.70 11.52 5.53
CA PRO A 209 -2.22 10.43 4.69
C PRO A 209 -1.78 10.90 3.29
N GLY A 210 -0.58 10.47 2.87
CA GLY A 210 0.02 10.82 1.58
C GLY A 210 0.82 12.13 1.54
N GLU A 211 0.74 12.97 2.57
CA GLU A 211 1.43 14.27 2.59
C GLU A 211 2.96 14.14 2.60
N ILE A 212 3.50 13.19 3.36
CA ILE A 212 4.95 12.93 3.37
C ILE A 212 5.43 12.46 2.00
N ASP A 213 4.68 11.55 1.38
CA ASP A 213 5.05 11.00 0.08
C ASP A 213 4.94 12.05 -1.02
N HIS A 214 3.94 12.94 -0.93
CA HIS A 214 3.85 14.09 -1.82
C HIS A 214 5.07 15.02 -1.68
N ARG A 215 5.47 15.37 -0.45
CA ARG A 215 6.67 16.22 -0.21
C ARG A 215 7.94 15.56 -0.75
N ARG A 216 8.11 14.25 -0.55
CA ARG A 216 9.22 13.46 -1.11
C ARG A 216 9.18 13.41 -2.64
N GLU A 217 8.01 13.23 -3.23
CA GLU A 217 7.84 13.25 -4.68
C GLU A 217 8.28 14.61 -5.26
N GLN A 218 7.91 15.73 -4.62
CA GLN A 218 8.34 17.07 -5.05
C GLN A 218 9.85 17.23 -4.92
N ASP A 219 10.44 16.80 -3.81
CA ASP A 219 11.89 16.83 -3.61
C ASP A 219 12.63 16.00 -4.68
N TYR A 220 12.17 14.77 -4.93
CA TYR A 220 12.77 13.90 -5.94
C TYR A 220 12.63 14.42 -7.38
N ARG A 221 11.54 15.14 -7.67
CA ARG A 221 11.37 15.80 -8.98
C ARG A 221 12.31 16.98 -9.17
N GLN A 222 12.66 17.67 -8.09
CA GLN A 222 13.55 18.83 -8.14
C GLN A 222 15.03 18.44 -8.04
N ASN A 223 15.35 17.51 -7.15
CA ASN A 223 16.70 17.19 -6.72
C ASN A 223 17.20 15.80 -7.14
N GLY A 224 16.35 15.03 -7.84
CA GLY A 224 16.64 13.63 -8.19
C GLY A 224 16.37 12.66 -7.04
N ALA A 225 16.12 11.40 -7.38
CA ALA A 225 15.95 10.33 -6.41
C ALA A 225 17.30 9.78 -5.95
N ARG A 226 17.51 9.71 -4.63
CA ARG A 226 18.72 9.11 -4.07
C ARG A 226 18.62 7.60 -4.11
N LEU A 227 19.63 6.97 -4.68
CA LEU A 227 19.76 5.51 -4.71
C LEU A 227 21.04 5.10 -3.96
N ASP A 228 20.95 4.01 -3.21
CA ASP A 228 22.14 3.38 -2.66
C ASP A 228 23.08 2.94 -3.80
N ALA A 229 24.39 3.09 -3.58
CA ALA A 229 25.40 2.74 -4.55
C ALA A 229 25.25 1.32 -5.11
N VAL A 230 24.93 0.36 -4.24
CA VAL A 230 24.70 -1.04 -4.61
C VAL A 230 23.51 -1.19 -5.56
N ILE A 231 22.42 -0.46 -5.31
CA ILE A 231 21.21 -0.48 -6.17
C ILE A 231 21.54 0.14 -7.53
N PHE A 232 22.27 1.27 -7.54
CA PHE A 232 22.68 1.91 -8.78
C PHE A 232 23.52 0.96 -9.66
N ASP A 233 24.52 0.30 -9.07
CA ASP A 233 25.40 -0.64 -9.77
C ASP A 233 24.59 -1.85 -10.31
N GLN A 234 23.65 -2.39 -9.53
CA GLN A 234 22.75 -3.47 -9.99
C GLN A 234 21.85 -3.07 -11.15
N LEU A 235 21.35 -1.83 -11.16
CA LEU A 235 20.54 -1.31 -12.27
C LEU A 235 21.39 -1.13 -13.54
N ALA A 236 22.63 -0.63 -13.41
CA ALA A 236 23.56 -0.49 -14.52
C ALA A 236 23.92 -1.87 -15.14
N GLU A 237 24.22 -2.88 -14.30
CA GLU A 237 24.46 -4.25 -14.75
C GLU A 237 23.24 -4.86 -15.46
N LEU A 238 22.04 -4.63 -14.93
CA LEU A 238 20.80 -5.11 -15.52
C LEU A 238 20.56 -4.46 -16.89
N ALA A 239 20.76 -3.15 -16.99
CA ALA A 239 20.64 -2.42 -18.26
C ALA A 239 21.61 -2.97 -19.31
N GLN A 240 22.86 -3.23 -18.93
CA GLN A 240 23.86 -3.85 -19.80
C GLN A 240 23.41 -5.25 -20.26
N LYS A 241 22.92 -6.10 -19.34
CA LYS A 241 22.43 -7.45 -19.68
C LYS A 241 21.23 -7.43 -20.64
N LEU A 242 20.38 -6.41 -20.53
CA LEU A 242 19.19 -6.26 -21.37
C LEU A 242 19.44 -5.44 -22.63
N ASN A 243 20.66 -4.94 -22.83
CA ASN A 243 21.03 -4.02 -23.91
C ASN A 243 20.13 -2.77 -23.97
N ILE A 244 19.86 -2.19 -22.77
CA ILE A 244 19.08 -0.95 -22.58
C ILE A 244 20.08 0.18 -22.28
N ASP A 245 19.83 1.36 -22.85
CA ASP A 245 20.60 2.56 -22.52
C ASP A 245 20.42 2.94 -21.05
N PHE A 246 21.55 3.27 -20.37
CA PHE A 246 21.59 3.68 -18.97
C PHE A 246 22.26 5.06 -18.87
N PRO A 247 21.52 6.15 -19.15
CA PRO A 247 22.08 7.49 -19.28
C PRO A 247 22.37 8.17 -17.94
N PHE A 248 22.36 7.44 -16.84
CA PHE A 248 22.55 8.00 -15.51
C PHE A 248 24.00 7.94 -15.09
N GLU A 249 24.53 9.08 -14.62
CA GLU A 249 25.82 9.18 -13.99
C GLU A 249 25.70 9.13 -12.48
N ARG A 250 26.67 8.52 -11.81
CA ARG A 250 26.72 8.42 -10.36
C ARG A 250 27.32 9.70 -9.78
N GLU A 251 26.50 10.55 -9.19
CA GLU A 251 26.97 11.58 -8.29
C GLU A 251 27.13 11.00 -6.87
N VAL A 252 28.34 11.08 -6.32
CA VAL A 252 28.58 10.71 -4.92
C VAL A 252 28.26 11.94 -4.09
N VAL A 253 27.13 11.92 -3.39
CA VAL A 253 26.80 12.94 -2.40
C VAL A 253 27.32 12.45 -1.06
N ASP A 254 28.27 13.16 -0.48
CA ASP A 254 28.76 12.88 0.88
C ASP A 254 27.59 12.97 1.88
N ALA A 255 27.51 12.01 2.81
CA ALA A 255 26.42 11.80 3.75
C ALA A 255 26.39 12.86 4.86
#